data_3bb2c5957e430679d1bd3cd35eaadb80
#
_entry.id   3bb2c5957e430679d1bd3cd35eaadb80
#
_cell.length_a   1.000
_cell.length_b   1.000
_cell.length_c   1.000
_cell.angle_alpha   90.00
_cell.angle_beta   90.00
_cell.angle_gamma   90.00
#
_symmetry.space_group_name_H-M   'P 1'
#
loop_
_entity.id
_entity.type
_entity.pdbx_description
1 polymer ?
#
loop_
_entity_poly.entity_id
_entity_poly.type
_entity_poly.pdbx_seq_one_letter_code
_entity_poly.pdbx_strand_id
1 'polypeptide(L)' 'MNCVFCGETIPIAEKINRNDVCPQCSRDLRCCRQCKFYDPNAYNACREVSAERIVDKERANFCDYFVPKGS' A
#
# COMPACT_ATOMS: atom_id res chain seq x y z
N MET A 1 6.54 -5.84 -6.70
CA MET A 1 6.27 -5.78 -5.26
C MET A 1 5.82 -7.14 -4.75
N ASN A 2 5.89 -7.34 -3.45
CA ASN A 2 5.32 -8.54 -2.83
C ASN A 2 4.09 -8.12 -2.03
N CYS A 3 3.00 -8.83 -2.23
CA CYS A 3 1.77 -8.57 -1.48
C CYS A 3 1.99 -8.84 0.00
N VAL A 4 1.69 -7.87 0.87
CA VAL A 4 1.91 -8.04 2.32
C VAL A 4 0.90 -8.98 2.96
N PHE A 5 -0.21 -9.27 2.27
CA PHE A 5 -1.26 -10.12 2.82
C PHE A 5 -1.07 -11.59 2.48
N CYS A 6 -0.54 -11.91 1.30
CA CYS A 6 -0.37 -13.31 0.88
C CYS A 6 1.06 -13.66 0.47
N GLY A 7 1.94 -12.68 0.33
CA GLY A 7 3.33 -12.90 -0.03
C GLY A 7 3.60 -13.13 -1.52
N GLU A 8 2.58 -13.07 -2.36
CA GLU A 8 2.75 -13.30 -3.79
C GLU A 8 3.56 -12.19 -4.43
N THR A 9 4.46 -12.56 -5.34
CA THR A 9 5.22 -11.58 -6.13
C THR A 9 4.33 -11.03 -7.23
N ILE A 10 4.19 -9.70 -7.28
CA ILE A 10 3.32 -9.01 -8.22
C ILE A 10 4.16 -8.17 -9.16
N PRO A 11 4.07 -8.38 -10.48
CA PRO A 11 4.78 -7.52 -11.43
C PRO A 11 4.19 -6.12 -11.39
N ILE A 12 5.07 -5.11 -11.25
CA ILE A 12 4.66 -3.71 -11.30
C ILE A 12 5.11 -3.16 -12.64
N ALA A 13 4.16 -2.70 -13.47
CA ALA A 13 4.50 -2.11 -14.76
C ALA A 13 5.03 -0.68 -14.57
N GLU A 14 4.17 0.24 -14.21
CA GLU A 14 4.55 1.65 -14.02
C GLU A 14 3.96 2.22 -12.74
N LYS A 15 2.68 1.97 -12.51
CA LYS A 15 1.93 2.62 -11.44
C LYS A 15 0.83 1.70 -10.95
N ILE A 16 0.62 1.71 -9.65
CA ILE A 16 -0.49 0.99 -9.03
C ILE A 16 -1.66 1.94 -8.87
N ASN A 17 -2.78 1.60 -9.46
CA ASN A 17 -4.00 2.37 -9.39
C ASN A 17 -4.87 1.91 -8.21
N ARG A 18 -5.81 2.76 -7.83
CA ARG A 18 -6.73 2.46 -6.73
C ARG A 18 -7.53 1.19 -6.96
N ASN A 19 -7.81 0.85 -8.22
CA ASN A 19 -8.61 -0.33 -8.56
C ASN A 19 -7.77 -1.60 -8.70
N ASP A 20 -6.46 -1.51 -8.58
CA ASP A 20 -5.59 -2.67 -8.72
C ASP A 20 -5.67 -3.54 -7.46
N VAL A 21 -5.80 -4.83 -7.66
CA VAL A 21 -5.85 -5.80 -6.57
C VAL A 21 -4.86 -6.92 -6.82
N CYS A 22 -4.47 -7.60 -5.75
CA CYS A 22 -3.59 -8.75 -5.86
C CYS A 22 -4.30 -9.88 -6.61
N PRO A 23 -3.69 -10.43 -7.68
CA PRO A 23 -4.32 -11.51 -8.43
C PRO A 23 -4.48 -12.79 -7.63
N GLN A 24 -3.76 -12.95 -6.54
CA GLN A 24 -3.80 -14.15 -5.72
C GLN A 24 -4.82 -14.07 -4.59
N CYS A 25 -4.84 -12.97 -3.84
CA CYS A 25 -5.73 -12.84 -2.68
C CYS A 25 -6.83 -11.80 -2.84
N SER A 26 -6.83 -11.06 -3.93
CA SER A 26 -7.83 -10.02 -4.26
C SER A 26 -7.86 -8.84 -3.30
N ARG A 27 -6.83 -8.67 -2.48
CA ARG A 27 -6.72 -7.51 -1.59
C ARG A 27 -6.23 -6.29 -2.37
N ASP A 28 -6.61 -5.11 -1.88
CA ASP A 28 -6.21 -3.85 -2.52
C ASP A 28 -4.71 -3.67 -2.48
N LEU A 29 -4.12 -3.22 -3.59
CA LEU A 29 -2.68 -2.99 -3.67
C LEU A 29 -2.29 -1.56 -3.28
N ARG A 30 -3.12 -0.57 -3.59
CA ARG A 30 -2.82 0.83 -3.28
C ARG A 30 -3.37 1.22 -1.91
N CYS A 31 -2.90 0.55 -0.88
CA CYS A 31 -3.33 0.81 0.50
C CYS A 31 -2.11 1.00 1.39
N CYS A 32 -2.34 1.53 2.59
CA CYS A 32 -1.24 1.83 3.50
C CYS A 32 -0.41 0.59 3.86
N ARG A 33 -1.05 -0.55 4.05
CA ARG A 33 -0.34 -1.80 4.38
C ARG A 33 0.64 -2.22 3.31
N GLN A 34 0.39 -1.87 2.06
CA GLN A 34 1.26 -2.19 0.94
C GLN A 34 2.28 -1.09 0.67
N CYS A 35 2.25 -0.01 1.43
CA CYS A 35 3.10 1.15 1.21
C CYS A 35 4.45 1.00 1.91
N LYS A 36 5.50 1.46 1.24
CA LYS A 36 6.85 1.48 1.78
C LYS A 36 6.95 2.25 3.10
N PHE A 37 6.14 3.28 3.27
CA PHE A 37 6.16 4.13 4.47
C PHE A 37 5.31 3.59 5.62
N TYR A 38 4.64 2.47 5.44
CA TYR A 38 3.81 1.91 6.49
C TYR A 38 4.66 1.50 7.69
N ASP A 39 4.30 2.02 8.86
CA ASP A 39 4.93 1.67 10.12
C ASP A 39 3.87 1.76 11.22
N PRO A 40 3.43 0.62 11.76
CA PRO A 40 2.35 0.63 12.76
C PRO A 40 2.70 1.38 14.04
N ASN A 41 3.98 1.64 14.30
CA ASN A 41 4.43 2.37 15.47
C ASN A 41 4.56 3.87 15.22
N ALA A 42 4.43 4.32 13.98
CA ALA A 42 4.51 5.73 13.65
C ALA A 42 3.16 6.41 13.79
N TYR A 43 3.18 7.75 13.89
CA TYR A 43 1.95 8.53 13.83
C TYR A 43 1.23 8.23 12.51
N ASN A 44 -0.08 8.01 12.58
CA ASN A 44 -0.89 7.65 11.42
C ASN A 44 -0.41 6.35 10.75
N ALA A 45 0.37 5.53 11.45
CA ALA A 45 0.97 4.31 10.93
C ALA A 45 1.73 4.55 9.61
N CYS A 46 2.31 5.74 9.45
CA CYS A 46 3.00 6.15 8.22
C CYS A 46 4.22 6.99 8.59
N ARG A 47 5.39 6.66 8.02
CA ARG A 47 6.60 7.42 8.26
C ARG A 47 6.65 8.74 7.50
N GLU A 48 5.77 8.92 6.51
CA GLU A 48 5.66 10.19 5.81
C GLU A 48 4.70 11.10 6.57
N VAL A 49 5.25 12.08 7.27
CA VAL A 49 4.47 12.96 8.15
C VAL A 49 3.50 13.86 7.42
N SER A 50 3.73 14.10 6.13
CA SER A 50 2.86 14.94 5.31
C SER A 50 1.69 14.18 4.70
N ALA A 51 1.66 12.84 4.84
CA ALA A 51 0.59 12.04 4.28
C ALA A 51 -0.72 12.28 5.04
N GLU A 52 -1.84 12.24 4.32
CA GLU A 52 -3.15 12.33 4.92
C GLU A 52 -3.41 11.17 5.85
N ARG A 53 -4.21 11.41 6.88
CA ARG A 53 -4.65 10.36 7.77
C ARG A 53 -5.62 9.44 7.03
N ILE A 54 -5.27 8.16 6.94
CA ILE A 54 -6.09 7.14 6.33
C ILE A 54 -6.60 6.24 7.45
N VAL A 55 -7.92 6.19 7.64
CA VAL A 55 -8.52 5.41 8.72
C VAL A 55 -8.39 3.91 8.47
N ASP A 56 -8.74 3.46 7.27
CA ASP A 56 -8.65 2.04 6.91
C ASP A 56 -7.37 1.80 6.12
N LYS A 57 -6.38 1.22 6.80
CA LYS A 57 -5.05 1.00 6.24
C LYS A 57 -4.99 -0.15 5.23
N GLU A 58 -6.04 -0.97 5.18
CA GLU A 58 -6.08 -2.15 4.31
C GLU A 58 -6.88 -1.92 3.04
N ARG A 59 -7.54 -0.77 2.90
CA ARG A 59 -8.33 -0.45 1.73
C ARG A 59 -7.61 0.54 0.83
N ALA A 60 -7.96 0.49 -0.46
CA ALA A 60 -7.37 1.39 -1.45
C ALA A 60 -7.64 2.85 -1.09
N ASN A 61 -6.65 3.71 -1.37
CA ASN A 61 -6.75 5.13 -1.11
C ASN A 61 -6.04 5.93 -2.21
N PHE A 62 -6.15 7.25 -2.14
CA PHE A 62 -5.54 8.17 -3.11
C PHE A 62 -4.31 8.88 -2.56
N CYS A 63 -3.64 8.31 -1.58
CA CYS A 63 -2.47 8.95 -0.98
C CYS A 63 -1.39 9.22 -2.04
N ASP A 64 -0.99 10.49 -2.17
CA ASP A 64 0.02 10.90 -3.15
C ASP A 64 1.42 10.41 -2.78
N TYR A 65 1.62 10.00 -1.54
CA TYR A 65 2.91 9.52 -1.05
C TYR A 65 3.04 8.00 -1.15
N PHE A 66 2.06 7.34 -1.73
CA PHE A 66 2.08 5.88 -1.84
C PHE A 66 3.26 5.42 -2.70
N VAL A 67 4.04 4.50 -2.14
CA VAL A 67 5.13 3.82 -2.86
C VAL A 67 4.99 2.33 -2.55
N PRO A 68 4.90 1.46 -3.57
CA PRO A 68 4.75 0.03 -3.32
C PRO A 68 5.92 -0.52 -2.49
N LYS A 69 5.60 -1.34 -1.52
CA LYS A 69 6.60 -1.98 -0.68
C LYS A 69 7.41 -2.96 -1.52
N GLY A 70 8.71 -2.95 -1.34
CA GLY A 70 9.59 -3.85 -2.09
C GLY A 70 10.01 -3.35 -3.46
N SER A 71 9.70 -2.11 -3.81
CA SER A 71 10.15 -1.52 -5.08
C SER A 71 11.32 -0.57 -4.88
#